data_3dd4fa8d59a217bf402abbc1e0bb8035
#
_entry.id   3dd4fa8d59a217bf402abbc1e0bb8035
#
_cell.length_a   1.000
_cell.length_b   1.000
_cell.length_c   1.000
_cell.angle_alpha   90.00
_cell.angle_beta   90.00
_cell.angle_gamma   90.00
#
_symmetry.space_group_name_H-M   'P 1'
#
loop_
_entity.id
_entity.type
_entity.pdbx_description
1 polymer ?
#
loop_
_entity_poly.entity_id
_entity_poly.type
_entity_poly.pdbx_seq_one_letter_code
_entity_poly.pdbx_strand_id
1 'polypeptide(L)'
;MDGGHLNGFTLAYETYGELNAEGNNAILICHALTGDHHVAGVYSGKDSKPGWWNHVVGPNKSIDTNKFFVICSNCLGACRGSTGPSSGSSRDEMHGANFPDLSISDMVRAQKLLLEHLAVYQLFAVVGGSMGGMQALQWIFEYPDFPKKAIIIAATAQHSVQTIAFNEAGRRSVTGDPNWKEGNYDIGAVSYTHLRAHETSLH
;
A
#
# COMPACT_ATOMS: atom_id res chain seq x y z
N MET A 1 -3.57 20.51 8.35
CA MET A 1 -2.11 20.60 8.48
C MET A 1 -1.57 20.39 7.08
N ASP A 2 -0.83 21.32 6.55
CA ASP A 2 -0.23 21.18 5.24
C ASP A 2 1.01 20.29 5.38
N GLY A 3 0.86 19.00 5.05
CA GLY A 3 1.92 17.99 5.15
C GLY A 3 3.05 18.17 4.12
N GLY A 4 3.06 19.28 3.39
CA GLY A 4 4.01 19.54 2.33
C GLY A 4 3.40 19.36 0.93
N HIS A 5 4.23 19.42 -0.09
CA HIS A 5 3.81 19.35 -1.49
C HIS A 5 4.72 18.43 -2.30
N LEU A 6 4.13 17.61 -3.17
CA LEU A 6 4.83 16.82 -4.17
C LEU A 6 4.55 17.39 -5.56
N ASN A 7 5.61 17.72 -6.32
CA ASN A 7 5.51 18.19 -7.70
C ASN A 7 5.29 17.02 -8.69
N GLY A 8 4.25 16.23 -8.46
CA GLY A 8 4.00 15.00 -9.19
C GLY A 8 4.45 13.76 -8.41
N PHE A 9 3.90 12.61 -8.81
CA PHE A 9 4.24 11.33 -8.20
C PHE A 9 4.03 10.18 -9.20
N THR A 10 4.65 9.06 -8.92
CA THR A 10 4.48 7.78 -9.62
C THR A 10 3.87 6.76 -8.67
N LEU A 11 2.94 5.94 -9.16
CA LEU A 11 2.47 4.75 -8.48
C LEU A 11 2.88 3.50 -9.27
N ALA A 12 3.61 2.59 -8.64
CA ALA A 12 3.78 1.24 -9.15
C ALA A 12 2.48 0.46 -8.90
N TYR A 13 2.05 -0.34 -9.86
CA TYR A 13 0.85 -1.15 -9.73
C TYR A 13 0.94 -2.42 -10.58
N GLU A 14 0.12 -3.40 -10.24
CA GLU A 14 -0.13 -4.58 -11.05
C GLU A 14 -1.62 -4.77 -11.27
N THR A 15 -1.94 -5.40 -12.39
CA THR A 15 -3.31 -5.76 -12.75
C THR A 15 -3.39 -7.22 -13.14
N TYR A 16 -4.55 -7.85 -12.88
CA TYR A 16 -4.81 -9.25 -13.18
C TYR A 16 -6.24 -9.38 -13.72
N GLY A 17 -6.41 -10.22 -14.76
CA GLY A 17 -7.68 -10.32 -15.48
C GLY A 17 -7.92 -9.14 -16.42
N GLU A 18 -9.14 -8.99 -16.88
CA GLU A 18 -9.51 -7.98 -17.86
C GLU A 18 -10.71 -7.15 -17.40
N LEU A 19 -10.66 -5.84 -17.68
CA LEU A 19 -11.78 -4.94 -17.45
C LEU A 19 -12.86 -5.23 -18.50
N ASN A 20 -14.10 -5.46 -18.05
CA ASN A 20 -15.20 -5.68 -18.97
C ASN A 20 -15.63 -4.39 -19.67
N ALA A 21 -16.42 -4.54 -20.75
CA ALA A 21 -16.87 -3.39 -21.56
C ALA A 21 -17.69 -2.36 -20.76
N GLU A 22 -18.39 -2.80 -19.71
CA GLU A 22 -19.19 -1.96 -18.84
C GLU A 22 -18.32 -1.25 -17.77
N GLY A 23 -17.05 -1.61 -17.61
CA GLY A 23 -16.12 -1.00 -16.63
C GLY A 23 -16.52 -1.22 -15.17
N ASN A 24 -17.26 -2.29 -14.85
CA ASN A 24 -17.91 -2.47 -13.55
C ASN A 24 -17.48 -3.72 -12.77
N ASN A 25 -16.47 -4.46 -13.27
CA ASN A 25 -15.93 -5.66 -12.65
C ASN A 25 -14.57 -5.46 -11.94
N ALA A 26 -14.16 -4.21 -11.73
CA ALA A 26 -12.86 -3.92 -11.12
C ALA A 26 -12.87 -4.14 -9.60
N ILE A 27 -11.83 -4.77 -9.07
CA ILE A 27 -11.56 -4.92 -7.63
C ILE A 27 -10.23 -4.24 -7.32
N LEU A 28 -10.25 -3.26 -6.42
CA LEU A 28 -9.05 -2.64 -5.88
C LEU A 28 -8.61 -3.37 -4.61
N ILE A 29 -7.38 -3.84 -4.58
CA ILE A 29 -6.74 -4.42 -3.39
C ILE A 29 -5.77 -3.40 -2.80
N CYS A 30 -5.97 -3.07 -1.53
CA CYS A 30 -5.12 -2.18 -0.75
C CYS A 30 -4.23 -3.02 0.17
N HIS A 31 -2.91 -2.93 0.00
CA HIS A 31 -1.96 -3.71 0.80
C HIS A 31 -1.73 -3.13 2.20
N ALA A 32 -1.26 -3.97 3.12
CA ALA A 32 -0.85 -3.58 4.46
C ALA A 32 0.48 -2.79 4.45
N LEU A 33 0.87 -2.21 5.59
CA LEU A 33 2.07 -1.37 5.73
C LEU A 33 3.34 -2.02 5.14
N THR A 34 3.53 -3.32 5.34
CA THR A 34 4.71 -4.06 4.88
C THR A 34 4.52 -4.77 3.54
N GLY A 35 3.35 -4.61 2.93
CA GLY A 35 3.03 -5.18 1.61
C GLY A 35 3.51 -4.30 0.46
N ASP A 36 3.13 -4.74 -0.74
CA ASP A 36 3.37 -4.03 -1.99
C ASP A 36 2.28 -4.38 -3.02
N HIS A 37 2.46 -3.93 -4.25
CA HIS A 37 1.53 -4.17 -5.35
C HIS A 37 1.55 -5.60 -5.90
N HIS A 38 2.57 -6.42 -5.58
CA HIS A 38 2.68 -7.80 -6.06
C HIS A 38 1.75 -8.73 -5.28
N VAL A 39 0.47 -8.73 -5.62
CA VAL A 39 -0.56 -9.49 -4.89
C VAL A 39 -0.67 -10.94 -5.34
N ALA A 40 -0.40 -11.26 -6.60
CA ALA A 40 -0.53 -12.60 -7.16
C ALA A 40 0.50 -12.88 -8.25
N GLY A 41 0.57 -14.16 -8.68
CA GLY A 41 1.55 -14.59 -9.68
C GLY A 41 2.94 -14.80 -9.09
N VAL A 42 3.87 -15.13 -9.98
CA VAL A 42 5.29 -15.34 -9.65
C VAL A 42 6.11 -14.65 -10.73
N TYR A 43 7.01 -13.77 -10.35
CA TYR A 43 7.95 -13.18 -11.30
C TYR A 43 8.90 -14.24 -11.88
N SER A 44 9.42 -14.02 -13.07
CA SER A 44 10.44 -14.88 -13.66
C SER A 44 11.77 -14.70 -12.91
N GLY A 45 12.32 -15.79 -12.37
CA GLY A 45 13.62 -15.79 -11.67
C GLY A 45 13.74 -16.93 -10.64
N LYS A 46 14.99 -17.37 -10.35
CA LYS A 46 15.23 -18.53 -9.48
C LYS A 46 14.75 -18.36 -8.03
N ASP A 47 14.66 -17.12 -7.54
CA ASP A 47 14.31 -16.80 -6.14
C ASP A 47 13.04 -15.97 -6.04
N SER A 48 12.21 -15.94 -7.10
CA SER A 48 10.97 -15.17 -7.12
C SER A 48 9.92 -15.80 -6.19
N LYS A 49 9.44 -15.01 -5.24
CA LYS A 49 8.36 -15.42 -4.35
C LYS A 49 7.00 -15.12 -5.03
N PRO A 50 5.99 -15.97 -4.76
CA PRO A 50 4.63 -15.66 -5.21
C PRO A 50 4.13 -14.38 -4.53
N GLY A 51 3.21 -13.70 -5.20
CA GLY A 51 2.50 -12.57 -4.63
C GLY A 51 1.85 -12.93 -3.29
N TRP A 52 1.78 -11.95 -2.37
CA TRP A 52 1.40 -12.20 -0.98
C TRP A 52 -0.04 -12.74 -0.80
N TRP A 53 -0.92 -12.58 -1.76
CA TRP A 53 -2.26 -13.19 -1.81
C TRP A 53 -2.44 -14.15 -2.99
N ASN A 54 -1.36 -14.72 -3.50
CA ASN A 54 -1.41 -15.63 -4.64
C ASN A 54 -2.39 -16.81 -4.46
N HIS A 55 -2.67 -17.24 -3.25
CA HIS A 55 -3.65 -18.29 -2.97
C HIS A 55 -5.11 -17.80 -3.03
N VAL A 56 -5.36 -16.49 -2.98
CA VAL A 56 -6.69 -15.86 -3.02
C VAL A 56 -7.01 -15.29 -4.39
N VAL A 57 -6.01 -14.70 -5.08
CA VAL A 57 -6.18 -13.99 -6.34
C VAL A 57 -5.64 -14.84 -7.49
N GLY A 58 -6.44 -15.02 -8.53
CA GLY A 58 -6.06 -15.76 -9.74
C GLY A 58 -7.24 -16.49 -10.37
N PRO A 59 -7.01 -17.17 -11.51
CA PRO A 59 -8.06 -17.94 -12.19
C PRO A 59 -8.65 -19.02 -11.27
N ASN A 60 -9.99 -19.03 -11.15
CA ASN A 60 -10.76 -19.99 -10.32
C ASN A 60 -10.43 -19.93 -8.83
N LYS A 61 -9.85 -18.85 -8.33
CA LYS A 61 -9.63 -18.61 -6.91
C LYS A 61 -10.76 -17.74 -6.32
N SER A 62 -10.68 -17.44 -5.01
CA SER A 62 -11.71 -16.65 -4.31
C SER A 62 -11.96 -15.28 -4.93
N ILE A 63 -10.88 -14.61 -5.39
CA ILE A 63 -10.94 -13.44 -6.28
C ILE A 63 -10.54 -13.95 -7.66
N ASP A 64 -11.56 -14.34 -8.43
CA ASP A 64 -11.40 -15.02 -9.72
C ASP A 64 -11.10 -14.02 -10.84
N THR A 65 -9.86 -14.03 -11.31
CA THR A 65 -9.41 -13.14 -12.38
C THR A 65 -9.97 -13.48 -13.79
N ASN A 66 -10.70 -14.60 -13.94
CA ASN A 66 -11.51 -14.84 -15.14
C ASN A 66 -12.77 -13.96 -15.15
N LYS A 67 -13.18 -13.39 -14.02
CA LYS A 67 -14.40 -12.58 -13.84
C LYS A 67 -14.11 -11.14 -13.50
N PHE A 68 -13.04 -10.90 -12.76
CA PHE A 68 -12.71 -9.60 -12.19
C PHE A 68 -11.40 -9.06 -12.72
N PHE A 69 -11.39 -7.77 -12.98
CA PHE A 69 -10.18 -7.00 -13.21
C PHE A 69 -9.64 -6.54 -11.85
N VAL A 70 -8.60 -7.20 -11.38
CA VAL A 70 -8.00 -6.92 -10.06
C VAL A 70 -6.86 -5.94 -10.22
N ILE A 71 -6.83 -4.92 -9.38
CA ILE A 71 -5.81 -3.86 -9.36
C ILE A 71 -5.20 -3.83 -7.97
N CYS A 72 -3.89 -3.82 -7.86
CA CYS A 72 -3.17 -3.53 -6.63
C CYS A 72 -2.09 -2.48 -6.90
N SER A 73 -2.19 -1.33 -6.26
CA SER A 73 -1.17 -0.29 -6.33
C SER A 73 -0.28 -0.34 -5.10
N ASN A 74 1.01 -0.06 -5.29
CA ASN A 74 1.90 0.23 -4.18
C ASN A 74 1.56 1.62 -3.63
N CYS A 75 1.43 1.75 -2.31
CA CYS A 75 1.03 3.01 -1.69
C CYS A 75 2.00 4.15 -2.03
N LEU A 76 1.46 5.35 -2.17
CA LEU A 76 2.28 6.56 -2.15
C LEU A 76 3.03 6.63 -0.81
N GLY A 77 4.30 6.97 -0.82
CA GLY A 77 5.16 6.95 0.37
C GLY A 77 5.83 5.60 0.65
N ALA A 78 5.48 4.53 -0.07
CA ALA A 78 6.06 3.21 0.12
C ALA A 78 7.36 3.02 -0.69
N CYS A 79 8.08 1.95 -0.34
CA CYS A 79 9.28 1.53 -1.02
C CYS A 79 9.00 0.70 -2.24
N ARG A 80 9.37 0.45 -3.28
CA ARG A 80 9.09 -0.48 -4.39
C ARG A 80 8.33 0.15 -5.54
N GLY A 81 8.83 1.30 -5.99
CA GLY A 81 8.46 1.87 -7.28
C GLY A 81 7.45 3.00 -7.24
N SER A 82 6.66 3.15 -6.17
CA SER A 82 5.89 4.37 -5.94
C SER A 82 6.78 5.46 -5.36
N THR A 83 6.44 6.71 -5.63
CA THR A 83 7.13 7.86 -5.04
C THR A 83 7.08 7.79 -3.51
N GLY A 84 8.21 7.87 -2.87
CA GLY A 84 8.41 7.77 -1.43
C GLY A 84 9.71 8.44 -0.97
N PRO A 85 10.07 8.33 0.31
CA PRO A 85 11.28 8.94 0.87
C PRO A 85 12.58 8.59 0.14
N SER A 86 12.66 7.38 -0.42
CA SER A 86 13.83 6.91 -1.18
C SER A 86 13.77 7.22 -2.68
N SER A 87 12.76 7.97 -3.15
CA SER A 87 12.65 8.33 -4.56
C SER A 87 13.65 9.44 -4.90
N GLY A 88 14.39 9.25 -6.01
CA GLY A 88 15.41 10.13 -6.51
C GLY A 88 16.40 9.34 -7.37
N SER A 89 17.06 10.00 -8.31
CA SER A 89 18.06 9.37 -9.20
C SER A 89 19.41 9.21 -8.50
N SER A 90 19.64 9.97 -7.46
CA SER A 90 20.86 9.96 -6.63
C SER A 90 20.48 10.13 -5.15
N ARG A 91 21.44 9.89 -4.25
CA ARG A 91 21.25 10.07 -2.81
C ARG A 91 20.89 11.51 -2.46
N ASP A 92 21.46 12.49 -3.15
CA ASP A 92 21.23 13.92 -2.91
C ASP A 92 19.83 14.38 -3.38
N GLU A 93 19.19 13.59 -4.26
CA GLU A 93 17.84 13.86 -4.77
C GLU A 93 16.75 13.11 -3.97
N MET A 94 17.12 12.21 -3.07
CA MET A 94 16.17 11.52 -2.21
C MET A 94 15.53 12.48 -1.22
N HIS A 95 14.25 12.31 -1.00
CA HIS A 95 13.51 13.12 -0.02
C HIS A 95 13.95 12.85 1.43
N GLY A 96 14.29 11.58 1.75
CA GLY A 96 14.64 11.18 3.10
C GLY A 96 13.57 11.57 4.12
N ALA A 97 13.98 12.15 5.24
CA ALA A 97 13.10 12.66 6.28
C ALA A 97 12.31 13.93 5.87
N ASN A 98 12.67 14.57 4.75
CA ASN A 98 11.93 15.72 4.22
C ASN A 98 10.76 15.31 3.32
N PHE A 99 10.50 14.01 3.15
CA PHE A 99 9.31 13.54 2.44
C PHE A 99 8.06 14.03 3.17
N PRO A 100 7.04 14.54 2.44
CA PRO A 100 5.83 15.05 3.07
C PRO A 100 5.12 14.00 3.91
N ASP A 101 4.52 14.42 5.02
CA ASP A 101 3.62 13.57 5.79
C ASP A 101 2.41 13.18 4.94
N LEU A 102 2.15 11.88 4.84
CA LEU A 102 1.04 11.34 4.08
C LEU A 102 -0.05 10.80 5.01
N SER A 103 -1.27 11.14 4.68
CA SER A 103 -2.47 10.55 5.30
C SER A 103 -2.99 9.35 4.49
N ILE A 104 -3.88 8.56 5.09
CA ILE A 104 -4.64 7.52 4.37
C ILE A 104 -5.49 8.15 3.23
N SER A 105 -5.98 9.37 3.43
CA SER A 105 -6.70 10.15 2.42
C SER A 105 -5.82 10.42 1.18
N ASP A 106 -4.57 10.81 1.36
CA ASP A 106 -3.65 11.06 0.25
C ASP A 106 -3.38 9.78 -0.56
N MET A 107 -3.23 8.64 0.13
CA MET A 107 -3.07 7.33 -0.52
C MET A 107 -4.30 6.99 -1.37
N VAL A 108 -5.50 7.19 -0.84
CA VAL A 108 -6.77 6.91 -1.54
C VAL A 108 -6.97 7.85 -2.73
N ARG A 109 -6.66 9.12 -2.60
CA ARG A 109 -6.72 10.09 -3.71
C ARG A 109 -5.73 9.74 -4.82
N ALA A 110 -4.53 9.31 -4.47
CA ALA A 110 -3.56 8.83 -5.45
C ALA A 110 -4.07 7.58 -6.19
N GLN A 111 -4.69 6.63 -5.46
CA GLN A 111 -5.34 5.46 -6.06
C GLN A 111 -6.49 5.86 -6.98
N LYS A 112 -7.27 6.88 -6.61
CA LYS A 112 -8.37 7.38 -7.45
C LYS A 112 -7.86 7.88 -8.80
N LEU A 113 -6.76 8.61 -8.82
CA LEU A 113 -6.10 9.07 -10.06
C LEU A 113 -5.60 7.89 -10.90
N LEU A 114 -5.05 6.85 -10.27
CA LEU A 114 -4.67 5.62 -10.97
C LEU A 114 -5.89 4.94 -11.62
N LEU A 115 -7.00 4.82 -10.91
CA LEU A 115 -8.22 4.20 -11.47
C LEU A 115 -8.76 5.00 -12.66
N GLU A 116 -8.72 6.32 -12.61
CA GLU A 116 -9.07 7.19 -13.74
C GLU A 116 -8.14 6.97 -14.94
N HIS A 117 -6.83 6.84 -14.71
CA HIS A 117 -5.85 6.51 -15.74
C HIS A 117 -6.13 5.14 -16.40
N LEU A 118 -6.61 4.18 -15.63
CA LEU A 118 -7.00 2.85 -16.10
C LEU A 118 -8.43 2.80 -16.69
N ALA A 119 -9.10 3.94 -16.84
CA ALA A 119 -10.49 4.04 -17.28
C ALA A 119 -11.48 3.22 -16.40
N VAL A 120 -11.18 3.08 -15.12
CA VAL A 120 -12.06 2.45 -14.13
C VAL A 120 -12.87 3.53 -13.42
N TYR A 121 -14.15 3.59 -13.67
CA TYR A 121 -15.05 4.62 -13.14
C TYR A 121 -15.97 4.11 -12.02
N GLN A 122 -15.95 2.81 -11.77
CA GLN A 122 -16.65 2.17 -10.66
C GLN A 122 -15.92 0.91 -10.21
N LEU A 123 -15.81 0.70 -8.90
CA LEU A 123 -15.29 -0.53 -8.35
C LEU A 123 -16.43 -1.50 -8.01
N PHE A 124 -16.30 -2.76 -8.42
CA PHE A 124 -17.12 -3.84 -7.87
C PHE A 124 -16.87 -4.00 -6.37
N ALA A 125 -15.61 -3.94 -5.97
CA ALA A 125 -15.23 -3.96 -4.56
C ALA A 125 -13.89 -3.25 -4.31
N VAL A 126 -13.72 -2.73 -3.08
CA VAL A 126 -12.43 -2.39 -2.50
C VAL A 126 -12.14 -3.36 -1.35
N VAL A 127 -10.93 -3.89 -1.30
CA VAL A 127 -10.53 -4.92 -0.32
C VAL A 127 -9.21 -4.54 0.31
N GLY A 128 -9.13 -4.58 1.64
CA GLY A 128 -7.87 -4.29 2.31
C GLY A 128 -7.79 -4.84 3.72
N GLY A 129 -6.54 -5.14 4.13
CA GLY A 129 -6.22 -5.61 5.47
C GLY A 129 -5.29 -4.65 6.20
N SER A 130 -5.45 -4.47 7.52
CA SER A 130 -4.64 -3.57 8.35
C SER A 130 -4.65 -2.14 7.79
N MET A 131 -3.54 -1.54 7.45
CA MET A 131 -3.46 -0.23 6.79
C MET A 131 -4.26 -0.21 5.47
N GLY A 132 -4.26 -1.32 4.71
CA GLY A 132 -5.11 -1.45 3.53
C GLY A 132 -6.60 -1.43 3.85
N GLY A 133 -7.00 -1.96 5.01
CA GLY A 133 -8.38 -1.86 5.50
C GLY A 133 -8.76 -0.43 5.90
N MET A 134 -7.82 0.36 6.42
CA MET A 134 -8.03 1.80 6.65
C MET A 134 -8.22 2.55 5.33
N GLN A 135 -7.46 2.19 4.29
CA GLN A 135 -7.66 2.74 2.94
C GLN A 135 -9.04 2.35 2.39
N ALA A 136 -9.49 1.10 2.57
CA ALA A 136 -10.81 0.67 2.13
C ALA A 136 -11.94 1.43 2.87
N LEU A 137 -11.78 1.72 4.17
CA LEU A 137 -12.69 2.59 4.92
C LEU A 137 -12.68 4.02 4.37
N GLN A 138 -11.50 4.57 4.08
CA GLN A 138 -11.35 5.92 3.55
C GLN A 138 -11.98 6.04 2.14
N TRP A 139 -11.89 4.98 1.33
CA TRP A 139 -12.57 4.90 0.03
C TRP A 139 -14.09 5.09 0.16
N ILE A 140 -14.73 4.43 1.12
CA ILE A 140 -16.17 4.56 1.37
C ILE A 140 -16.49 5.97 1.86
N PHE A 141 -15.62 6.56 2.66
CA PHE A 141 -15.83 7.89 3.22
C PHE A 141 -15.70 9.00 2.15
N GLU A 142 -14.66 8.96 1.32
CA GLU A 142 -14.43 10.01 0.32
C GLU A 142 -15.21 9.81 -0.98
N TYR A 143 -15.46 8.56 -1.38
CA TYR A 143 -16.10 8.19 -2.63
C TYR A 143 -17.20 7.15 -2.41
N PRO A 144 -18.28 7.48 -1.66
CA PRO A 144 -19.29 6.50 -1.20
C PRO A 144 -19.98 5.73 -2.33
N ASP A 145 -20.13 6.35 -3.49
CA ASP A 145 -20.79 5.74 -4.65
C ASP A 145 -19.83 5.03 -5.62
N PHE A 146 -18.50 5.11 -5.37
CA PHE A 146 -17.51 4.54 -6.29
C PHE A 146 -17.32 3.03 -6.09
N PRO A 147 -17.11 2.49 -4.87
CA PRO A 147 -17.11 1.06 -4.62
C PRO A 147 -18.52 0.55 -4.29
N LYS A 148 -18.98 -0.48 -5.01
CA LYS A 148 -20.25 -1.17 -4.68
C LYS A 148 -20.18 -1.96 -3.39
N LYS A 149 -18.99 -2.43 -3.02
CA LYS A 149 -18.72 -3.27 -1.85
C LYS A 149 -17.39 -2.91 -1.24
N ALA A 150 -17.25 -3.12 0.05
CA ALA A 150 -15.98 -3.03 0.75
C ALA A 150 -15.76 -4.25 1.65
N ILE A 151 -14.54 -4.79 1.62
CA ILE A 151 -14.10 -5.87 2.50
C ILE A 151 -12.94 -5.32 3.33
N ILE A 152 -13.21 -5.13 4.61
CA ILE A 152 -12.28 -4.53 5.56
C ILE A 152 -11.84 -5.60 6.54
N ILE A 153 -10.55 -5.89 6.58
CA ILE A 153 -9.98 -7.00 7.35
C ILE A 153 -9.03 -6.42 8.40
N ALA A 154 -9.22 -6.77 9.67
CA ALA A 154 -8.32 -6.41 10.77
C ALA A 154 -7.92 -4.92 10.78
N ALA A 155 -8.88 -4.02 10.59
CA ALA A 155 -8.70 -2.58 10.56
C ALA A 155 -9.72 -1.86 11.42
N THR A 156 -9.41 -0.62 11.78
CA THR A 156 -10.26 0.25 12.59
C THR A 156 -10.28 1.65 12.00
N ALA A 157 -11.40 2.35 12.17
CA ALA A 157 -11.54 3.76 11.79
C ALA A 157 -10.77 4.71 12.76
N GLN A 158 -10.48 4.26 13.98
CA GLN A 158 -9.76 5.04 14.97
C GLN A 158 -8.81 4.14 15.76
N HIS A 159 -7.55 4.53 15.86
CA HIS A 159 -6.57 3.81 16.66
C HIS A 159 -6.92 3.88 18.16
N SER A 160 -6.84 2.75 18.84
CA SER A 160 -6.88 2.70 20.30
C SER A 160 -5.60 3.29 20.89
N VAL A 161 -5.66 3.68 22.18
CA VAL A 161 -4.48 4.14 22.91
C VAL A 161 -3.35 3.11 22.87
N GLN A 162 -3.68 1.82 22.96
CA GLN A 162 -2.71 0.73 22.85
C GLN A 162 -2.03 0.71 21.47
N THR A 163 -2.80 0.82 20.38
CA THR A 163 -2.25 0.86 19.02
C THR A 163 -1.33 2.05 18.81
N ILE A 164 -1.71 3.23 19.35
CA ILE A 164 -0.88 4.43 19.31
C ILE A 164 0.45 4.20 20.05
N ALA A 165 0.40 3.57 21.22
CA ALA A 165 1.61 3.27 22.02
C ALA A 165 2.54 2.30 21.28
N PHE A 166 2.01 1.25 20.65
CA PHE A 166 2.81 0.32 19.84
C PHE A 166 3.45 1.00 18.63
N ASN A 167 2.71 1.84 17.92
CA ASN A 167 3.25 2.59 16.78
C ASN A 167 4.35 3.57 17.23
N GLU A 168 4.20 4.20 18.38
CA GLU A 168 5.23 5.08 18.93
C GLU A 168 6.49 4.30 19.34
N ALA A 169 6.34 3.14 19.97
CA ALA A 169 7.46 2.27 20.30
C ALA A 169 8.22 1.83 19.02
N GLY A 170 7.49 1.48 17.96
CA GLY A 170 8.08 1.15 16.65
C GLY A 170 8.85 2.33 16.04
N ARG A 171 8.27 3.53 16.03
CA ARG A 171 8.96 4.74 15.55
C ARG A 171 10.23 5.02 16.32
N ARG A 172 10.19 4.96 17.65
CA ARG A 172 11.36 5.18 18.51
C ARG A 172 12.44 4.13 18.31
N SER A 173 12.08 2.87 18.05
CA SER A 173 13.03 1.82 17.74
C SER A 173 13.78 2.10 16.44
N VAL A 174 13.11 2.65 15.43
CA VAL A 174 13.72 3.03 14.15
C VAL A 174 14.58 4.28 14.31
N THR A 175 14.03 5.35 14.89
CA THR A 175 14.73 6.64 14.99
C THR A 175 15.84 6.64 16.03
N GLY A 176 15.83 5.69 16.98
CA GLY A 176 16.90 5.49 17.97
C GLY A 176 18.07 4.64 17.45
N ASP A 177 17.96 4.03 16.27
CA ASP A 177 19.06 3.27 15.67
C ASP A 177 20.15 4.24 15.17
N PRO A 178 21.44 4.05 15.56
CA PRO A 178 22.55 4.88 15.07
C PRO A 178 22.67 4.93 13.55
N ASN A 179 22.16 3.93 12.84
CA ASN A 179 22.16 3.88 11.38
C ASN A 179 20.97 4.62 10.74
N TRP A 180 20.04 5.12 11.54
CA TRP A 180 18.90 5.91 11.05
C TRP A 180 19.32 7.19 10.31
N LYS A 181 20.38 7.86 10.79
CA LYS A 181 20.97 9.05 10.15
C LYS A 181 19.92 10.07 9.70
N GLU A 182 18.95 10.37 10.54
CA GLU A 182 17.85 11.31 10.25
C GLU A 182 17.09 10.98 8.94
N GLY A 183 16.85 9.68 8.69
CA GLY A 183 16.16 9.20 7.48
C GLY A 183 17.06 8.96 6.27
N ASN A 184 18.39 9.24 6.37
CA ASN A 184 19.36 9.04 5.30
C ASN A 184 20.12 7.71 5.45
N TYR A 185 19.41 6.64 5.77
CA TYR A 185 19.98 5.30 5.94
C TYR A 185 20.13 4.55 4.62
N ASP A 186 21.03 3.59 4.58
CA ASP A 186 21.20 2.73 3.42
C ASP A 186 20.12 1.64 3.34
N ILE A 187 19.71 1.30 2.11
CA ILE A 187 18.80 0.18 1.85
C ILE A 187 19.47 -1.09 2.41
N GLY A 188 18.83 -1.71 3.40
CA GLY A 188 19.39 -2.85 4.13
C GLY A 188 19.96 -2.51 5.52
N ALA A 189 19.92 -1.26 5.94
CA ALA A 189 20.25 -0.88 7.32
C ALA A 189 19.33 -1.56 8.34
N VAL A 190 19.87 -1.81 9.52
CA VAL A 190 19.40 -2.74 10.57
C VAL A 190 18.02 -2.41 11.17
N SER A 191 17.54 -1.18 11.07
CA SER A 191 16.24 -0.74 11.62
C SER A 191 15.04 -1.58 11.16
N TYR A 192 15.12 -2.15 9.95
CA TYR A 192 14.08 -3.06 9.43
C TYR A 192 14.04 -4.40 10.17
N THR A 193 15.18 -4.91 10.61
CA THR A 193 15.28 -6.19 11.36
C THR A 193 14.72 -6.05 12.77
N HIS A 194 14.85 -4.91 13.40
CA HIS A 194 14.29 -4.67 14.74
C HIS A 194 12.76 -4.57 14.74
N LEU A 195 12.15 -3.94 13.74
CA LEU A 195 10.69 -3.93 13.57
C LEU A 195 10.13 -5.36 13.39
N ARG A 196 10.81 -6.20 12.61
CA ARG A 196 10.40 -7.59 12.38
C ARG A 196 10.54 -8.47 13.63
N ALA A 197 11.52 -8.21 14.48
CA ALA A 197 11.68 -8.95 15.73
C ALA A 197 10.52 -8.66 16.71
N HIS A 198 9.96 -7.45 16.70
CA HIS A 198 8.77 -7.12 17.49
C HIS A 198 7.49 -7.76 16.95
N GLU A 199 7.33 -7.93 15.64
CA GLU A 199 6.17 -8.63 15.06
C GLU A 199 6.19 -10.14 15.39
N THR A 200 7.35 -10.75 15.52
CA THR A 200 7.49 -12.20 15.82
C THR A 200 7.39 -12.54 17.32
N SER A 201 7.48 -11.57 18.21
CA SER A 201 7.36 -11.78 19.66
C SER A 201 5.91 -11.72 20.19
N LEU A 202 4.93 -11.56 19.31
CA LEU A 202 3.50 -11.51 19.64
C LEU A 202 2.74 -12.78 19.25
N HIS A 203 3.47 -13.90 18.99
CA HIS A 203 2.89 -15.22 18.74
C HIS A 203 3.24 -16.19 19.85
#